data_a6b617c77b29aaa0a975b4738a7bd8c1
#
_entry.id   a6b617c77b29aaa0a975b4738a7bd8c1
#
_cell.length_a   1.000
_cell.length_b   1.000
_cell.length_c   1.000
_cell.angle_alpha   90.00
_cell.angle_beta   90.00
_cell.angle_gamma   90.00
#
_symmetry.space_group_name_H-M   'P 1'
#
loop_
_entity.id
_entity.type
_entity.pdbx_description
1 polymer ?
#
loop_
_entity_poly.entity_id
_entity_poly.type
_entity_poly.pdbx_seq_one_letter_code
_entity_poly.pdbx_strand_id
1 'polypeptide(L)'
;MFILLLCLFIGFALRYYHLDQKSLWMDEVHTYNDSRDGFGDQIKFYKENPTFLHPPLFFVLTHLFYPFSKPELDIRIIPLIAGTLSIPMIYLFARSFAPQISIPCMVALTFMAYHISLSQDGRSYAILMFFGMVSLYFFMQHLKTSKKKYLIVTALFYALLFYTSYSSIPFILFSQILWFYKLEDHQKTPSLSSFLIQIAFTLLFILPWIIFVVSSYKGQIIMDPTHKEDPGPLWSLLYGILHDWVPFAPLIIASSALLILFPVFAKQRRNSLVLLAVLLSPMVGLWLYCKWFNVTHFITSRYFITFVPLFLISLFLSLLSIEFRFERIKRYLHLRFLFLFLFIASNLVILPLYYRHQKQDNRGLIVYLKEHLRGGDKIFTETESYFPAILHYFGVYPQGRHHVAKSWKDSENKTVYSISFVFQNKNITLFSSKTCCSQYVNDGSRLWIVAGKWTAKRIKENSPSVLKGYFDGSFLNFTRFPVDASIYLFLLDPKSPGEKGIDMPIE
;
A
#
# COMPACT_ATOMS: atom_id res chain seq x y z
N MET A 1 -26.93 -14.94 9.36
CA MET A 1 -26.31 -14.19 10.47
C MET A 1 -25.09 -14.91 11.04
N PHE A 2 -25.16 -16.21 11.37
CA PHE A 2 -24.04 -16.97 11.95
C PHE A 2 -22.75 -16.93 11.09
N ILE A 3 -22.84 -17.24 9.79
CA ILE A 3 -21.67 -17.20 8.88
C ILE A 3 -21.00 -15.81 8.83
N LEU A 4 -21.81 -14.73 8.87
CA LEU A 4 -21.28 -13.36 8.87
C LEU A 4 -20.47 -13.08 10.15
N LEU A 5 -21.01 -13.45 11.31
CA LEU A 5 -20.33 -13.28 12.61
C LEU A 5 -19.05 -14.13 12.68
N LEU A 6 -19.11 -15.36 12.17
CA LEU A 6 -17.94 -16.24 12.10
C LEU A 6 -16.83 -15.66 11.20
N CYS A 7 -17.20 -15.18 9.99
CA CYS A 7 -16.25 -14.52 9.09
C CYS A 7 -15.67 -13.24 9.70
N LEU A 8 -16.47 -12.47 10.42
CA LEU A 8 -16.01 -11.26 11.09
C LEU A 8 -15.01 -11.59 12.20
N PHE A 9 -15.32 -12.59 13.02
CA PHE A 9 -14.42 -13.04 14.10
C PHE A 9 -13.11 -13.61 13.55
N ILE A 10 -13.17 -14.56 12.61
CA ILE A 10 -11.98 -15.14 11.98
C ILE A 10 -11.19 -14.05 11.26
N GLY A 11 -11.87 -13.18 10.51
CA GLY A 11 -11.24 -12.11 9.76
C GLY A 11 -10.54 -11.09 10.65
N PHE A 12 -11.11 -10.76 11.81
CA PHE A 12 -10.45 -9.93 12.83
C PHE A 12 -9.23 -10.67 13.40
N ALA A 13 -9.38 -11.92 13.81
CA ALA A 13 -8.30 -12.71 14.38
C ALA A 13 -7.09 -12.81 13.42
N LEU A 14 -7.32 -13.10 12.13
CA LEU A 14 -6.26 -13.17 11.13
C LEU A 14 -5.56 -11.82 10.91
N ARG A 15 -6.26 -10.69 11.02
CA ARG A 15 -5.69 -9.35 10.86
C ARG A 15 -5.01 -8.83 12.12
N TYR A 16 -5.44 -9.30 13.29
CA TYR A 16 -4.83 -8.94 14.57
C TYR A 16 -3.59 -9.78 14.89
N TYR A 17 -3.53 -11.02 14.40
CA TYR A 17 -2.44 -11.95 14.68
C TYR A 17 -1.10 -11.36 14.22
N HIS A 18 -0.12 -11.28 15.12
CA HIS A 18 1.22 -10.71 14.90
C HIS A 18 1.23 -9.24 14.44
N LEU A 19 0.20 -8.45 14.78
CA LEU A 19 0.07 -7.06 14.32
C LEU A 19 1.21 -6.14 14.80
N ASP A 20 1.73 -6.36 16.00
CA ASP A 20 2.81 -5.61 16.65
C ASP A 20 4.21 -6.21 16.46
N GLN A 21 4.30 -7.39 15.83
CA GLN A 21 5.55 -8.13 15.74
C GLN A 21 6.53 -7.52 14.73
N LYS A 22 6.01 -6.97 13.63
CA LYS A 22 6.83 -6.42 12.55
C LYS A 22 7.36 -5.04 12.89
N SER A 23 8.62 -4.82 12.57
CA SER A 23 9.25 -3.50 12.55
C SER A 23 8.44 -2.52 11.70
N LEU A 24 8.47 -1.24 12.05
CA LEU A 24 8.00 -0.19 11.15
C LEU A 24 8.95 -0.10 9.95
N TRP A 25 8.40 -0.24 8.76
CA TRP A 25 9.15 0.03 7.55
C TRP A 25 9.08 1.54 7.22
N MET A 26 9.87 1.99 6.25
CA MET A 26 10.07 3.41 5.96
C MET A 26 8.76 4.21 5.86
N ASP A 27 7.78 3.72 5.08
CA ASP A 27 6.50 4.45 4.93
C ASP A 27 5.68 4.46 6.24
N GLU A 28 5.77 3.44 7.09
CA GLU A 28 5.10 3.43 8.39
C GLU A 28 5.75 4.41 9.37
N VAL A 29 7.06 4.58 9.31
CA VAL A 29 7.74 5.61 10.10
C VAL A 29 7.30 7.00 9.66
N HIS A 30 7.09 7.24 8.37
CA HIS A 30 6.47 8.49 7.91
C HIS A 30 5.05 8.65 8.47
N THR A 31 4.23 7.59 8.43
CA THR A 31 2.89 7.64 9.05
C THR A 31 2.96 7.97 10.54
N TYR A 32 3.87 7.33 11.29
CA TYR A 32 4.09 7.62 12.71
C TYR A 32 4.43 9.10 12.94
N ASN A 33 5.40 9.64 12.21
CA ASN A 33 5.83 11.03 12.35
C ASN A 33 4.70 12.00 11.97
N ASP A 34 4.01 11.73 10.85
CA ASP A 34 2.93 12.58 10.33
C ASP A 34 1.68 12.56 11.21
N SER A 35 1.45 11.47 11.94
CA SER A 35 0.28 11.33 12.82
C SER A 35 0.51 11.79 14.25
N ARG A 36 1.72 12.26 14.61
CA ARG A 36 2.00 12.80 15.96
C ARG A 36 1.36 14.15 16.20
N ASP A 37 1.21 14.93 15.14
CA ASP A 37 0.69 16.29 15.22
C ASP A 37 -0.81 16.33 15.04
N GLY A 38 -1.47 17.25 15.76
CA GLY A 38 -2.88 17.55 15.53
C GLY A 38 -3.14 18.18 14.16
N PHE A 39 -4.40 18.22 13.74
CA PHE A 39 -4.79 18.72 12.41
C PHE A 39 -4.30 20.14 12.11
N GLY A 40 -4.34 21.04 13.11
CA GLY A 40 -3.87 22.42 12.94
C GLY A 40 -2.38 22.50 12.61
N ASP A 41 -1.55 21.71 13.32
CA ASP A 41 -0.10 21.67 13.11
C ASP A 41 0.23 21.01 11.76
N GLN A 42 -0.54 20.01 11.34
CA GLN A 42 -0.41 19.42 10.00
C GLN A 42 -0.64 20.47 8.90
N ILE A 43 -1.70 21.27 9.00
CA ILE A 43 -1.99 22.34 8.05
C ILE A 43 -0.88 23.39 8.02
N LYS A 44 -0.34 23.77 9.18
CA LYS A 44 0.80 24.68 9.28
C LYS A 44 2.03 24.10 8.57
N PHE A 45 2.37 22.84 8.87
CA PHE A 45 3.48 22.14 8.23
C PHE A 45 3.36 22.11 6.71
N TYR A 46 2.17 21.80 6.16
CA TYR A 46 1.94 21.77 4.71
C TYR A 46 2.11 23.13 4.05
N LYS A 47 1.73 24.24 4.72
CA LYS A 47 1.98 25.61 4.23
C LYS A 47 3.47 25.94 4.16
N GLU A 48 4.24 25.47 5.14
CA GLU A 48 5.68 25.69 5.22
C GLU A 48 6.46 24.76 4.27
N ASN A 49 5.92 23.57 4.00
CA ASN A 49 6.56 22.51 3.21
C ASN A 49 5.62 22.00 2.09
N PRO A 50 5.38 22.77 1.03
CA PRO A 50 4.40 22.44 -0.01
C PRO A 50 4.73 21.20 -0.83
N THR A 51 5.93 20.65 -0.72
CA THR A 51 6.32 19.36 -1.32
C THR A 51 5.70 18.15 -0.63
N PHE A 52 5.18 18.32 0.60
CA PHE A 52 4.57 17.27 1.42
C PHE A 52 3.04 17.39 1.51
N LEU A 53 2.38 17.93 0.49
CA LEU A 53 0.92 18.12 0.44
C LEU A 53 0.15 16.79 0.32
N HIS A 54 0.33 15.90 1.27
CA HIS A 54 -0.42 14.64 1.34
C HIS A 54 -1.84 14.87 1.87
N PRO A 55 -2.85 14.10 1.38
CA PRO A 55 -4.19 14.16 1.92
C PRO A 55 -4.19 13.81 3.41
N PRO A 56 -4.87 14.60 4.28
CA PRO A 56 -4.65 14.54 5.73
C PRO A 56 -5.45 13.46 6.47
N LEU A 57 -6.52 12.91 5.87
CA LEU A 57 -7.53 12.13 6.62
C LEU A 57 -6.93 10.91 7.32
N PHE A 58 -6.05 10.18 6.66
CA PHE A 58 -5.45 8.98 7.25
C PHE A 58 -4.61 9.33 8.50
N PHE A 59 -3.81 10.39 8.43
CA PHE A 59 -2.97 10.83 9.55
C PHE A 59 -3.80 11.37 10.71
N VAL A 60 -4.89 12.11 10.42
CA VAL A 60 -5.83 12.60 11.43
C VAL A 60 -6.52 11.44 12.14
N LEU A 61 -6.97 10.42 11.42
CA LEU A 61 -7.59 9.24 12.03
C LEU A 61 -6.58 8.44 12.87
N THR A 62 -5.32 8.33 12.41
CA THR A 62 -4.26 7.65 13.16
C THR A 62 -3.88 8.45 14.42
N HIS A 63 -3.92 9.79 14.36
CA HIS A 63 -3.67 10.67 15.51
C HIS A 63 -4.62 10.42 16.69
N LEU A 64 -5.81 9.88 16.47
CA LEU A 64 -6.75 9.54 17.55
C LEU A 64 -6.16 8.55 18.58
N PHE A 65 -5.11 7.82 18.20
CA PHE A 65 -4.40 6.88 19.07
C PHE A 65 -3.12 7.46 19.67
N TYR A 66 -2.84 8.75 19.48
CA TYR A 66 -1.71 9.44 20.11
C TYR A 66 -2.01 9.72 21.61
N PRO A 67 -1.03 9.61 22.53
CA PRO A 67 0.37 9.25 22.31
C PRO A 67 0.54 7.75 22.01
N PHE A 68 1.39 7.44 21.02
CA PHE A 68 1.63 6.06 20.60
C PHE A 68 2.48 5.31 21.62
N SER A 69 1.82 4.56 22.51
CA SER A 69 2.49 3.76 23.54
C SER A 69 3.19 2.52 22.96
N LYS A 70 2.60 1.94 21.92
CA LYS A 70 3.14 0.84 21.12
C LYS A 70 3.04 1.21 19.64
N PRO A 71 4.02 1.96 19.10
CA PRO A 71 3.93 2.53 17.76
C PRO A 71 3.57 1.51 16.67
N GLU A 72 4.15 0.31 16.72
CA GLU A 72 3.90 -0.76 15.75
C GLU A 72 2.45 -1.28 15.79
N LEU A 73 1.79 -1.22 16.94
CA LEU A 73 0.38 -1.54 17.07
C LEU A 73 -0.50 -0.36 16.71
N ASP A 74 -0.23 0.79 17.33
CA ASP A 74 -1.13 1.95 17.39
C ASP A 74 -1.41 2.51 16.00
N ILE A 75 -0.39 2.63 15.14
CA ILE A 75 -0.57 3.14 13.77
C ILE A 75 -1.28 2.15 12.85
N ARG A 76 -1.38 0.87 13.23
CA ARG A 76 -2.04 -0.20 12.45
C ARG A 76 -3.49 -0.44 12.87
N ILE A 77 -3.99 0.24 13.91
CA ILE A 77 -5.38 0.04 14.40
C ILE A 77 -6.40 0.48 13.35
N ILE A 78 -6.21 1.64 12.71
CA ILE A 78 -7.12 2.12 11.66
C ILE A 78 -7.20 1.15 10.47
N PRO A 79 -6.08 0.70 9.86
CA PRO A 79 -6.09 -0.35 8.84
C PRO A 79 -6.74 -1.66 9.30
N LEU A 80 -6.49 -2.11 10.54
CA LEU A 80 -7.11 -3.30 11.13
C LEU A 80 -8.65 -3.17 11.16
N ILE A 81 -9.16 -2.06 11.68
CA ILE A 81 -10.60 -1.80 11.77
C ILE A 81 -11.21 -1.75 10.36
N ALA A 82 -10.63 -0.96 9.46
CA ALA A 82 -11.12 -0.82 8.10
C ALA A 82 -11.11 -2.16 7.35
N GLY A 83 -10.04 -2.93 7.47
CA GLY A 83 -9.93 -4.25 6.86
C GLY A 83 -10.92 -5.26 7.42
N THR A 84 -11.24 -5.19 8.71
CA THR A 84 -12.24 -6.05 9.35
C THR A 84 -13.66 -5.65 8.91
N LEU A 85 -13.98 -4.35 8.89
CA LEU A 85 -15.27 -3.83 8.44
C LEU A 85 -15.50 -4.03 6.93
N SER A 86 -14.44 -4.24 6.16
CA SER A 86 -14.52 -4.60 4.74
C SER A 86 -15.22 -5.94 4.52
N ILE A 87 -15.20 -6.86 5.49
CA ILE A 87 -15.82 -8.19 5.39
C ILE A 87 -17.36 -8.10 5.33
N PRO A 88 -18.07 -7.48 6.27
CA PRO A 88 -19.51 -7.29 6.13
C PRO A 88 -19.85 -6.35 4.97
N MET A 89 -18.98 -5.40 4.64
CA MET A 89 -19.25 -4.46 3.56
C MET A 89 -19.24 -5.12 2.19
N ILE A 90 -18.29 -6.05 1.91
CA ILE A 90 -18.31 -6.79 0.65
C ILE A 90 -19.52 -7.71 0.53
N TYR A 91 -20.02 -8.27 1.63
CA TYR A 91 -21.26 -9.03 1.63
C TYR A 91 -22.44 -8.16 1.15
N LEU A 92 -22.61 -6.97 1.70
CA LEU A 92 -23.68 -6.04 1.32
C LEU A 92 -23.50 -5.56 -0.12
N PHE A 93 -22.28 -5.25 -0.53
CA PHE A 93 -21.98 -4.76 -1.86
C PHE A 93 -22.18 -5.84 -2.93
N ALA A 94 -21.68 -7.06 -2.72
CA ALA A 94 -21.88 -8.18 -3.63
C ALA A 94 -23.36 -8.58 -3.74
N ARG A 95 -24.13 -8.51 -2.62
CA ARG A 95 -25.58 -8.73 -2.62
C ARG A 95 -26.33 -7.72 -3.50
N SER A 96 -25.75 -6.55 -3.74
CA SER A 96 -26.34 -5.56 -4.64
C SER A 96 -26.33 -6.00 -6.11
N PHE A 97 -25.44 -6.91 -6.49
CA PHE A 97 -25.37 -7.51 -7.83
C PHE A 97 -26.18 -8.81 -7.90
N ALA A 98 -25.90 -9.75 -7.01
CA ALA A 98 -26.61 -11.01 -6.91
C ALA A 98 -26.50 -11.59 -5.48
N PRO A 99 -27.61 -11.99 -4.83
CA PRO A 99 -27.55 -12.57 -3.47
C PRO A 99 -26.67 -13.83 -3.38
N GLN A 100 -26.60 -14.62 -4.48
CA GLN A 100 -25.91 -15.90 -4.54
C GLN A 100 -24.37 -15.79 -4.46
N ILE A 101 -23.79 -14.61 -4.72
CA ILE A 101 -22.33 -14.39 -4.67
C ILE A 101 -21.91 -13.71 -3.37
N SER A 102 -22.84 -13.20 -2.54
CA SER A 102 -22.49 -12.40 -1.36
C SER A 102 -21.67 -13.18 -0.34
N ILE A 103 -22.05 -14.42 -0.03
CA ILE A 103 -21.30 -15.30 0.89
C ILE A 103 -19.94 -15.67 0.29
N PRO A 104 -19.84 -16.18 -0.96
CA PRO A 104 -18.54 -16.45 -1.59
C PRO A 104 -17.59 -15.26 -1.58
N CYS A 105 -18.03 -14.06 -1.95
CA CYS A 105 -17.19 -12.85 -1.90
C CYS A 105 -16.72 -12.52 -0.47
N MET A 106 -17.62 -12.60 0.51
CA MET A 106 -17.30 -12.34 1.92
C MET A 106 -16.26 -13.32 2.45
N VAL A 107 -16.46 -14.63 2.21
CA VAL A 107 -15.52 -15.66 2.65
C VAL A 107 -14.17 -15.52 1.93
N ALA A 108 -14.17 -15.26 0.63
CA ALA A 108 -12.94 -15.01 -0.13
C ALA A 108 -12.14 -13.84 0.48
N LEU A 109 -12.78 -12.70 0.77
CA LEU A 109 -12.10 -11.55 1.36
C LEU A 109 -11.62 -11.82 2.80
N THR A 110 -12.35 -12.65 3.56
CA THR A 110 -11.97 -13.04 4.93
C THR A 110 -10.59 -13.68 4.94
N PHE A 111 -10.30 -14.58 3.98
CA PHE A 111 -9.07 -15.36 3.89
C PHE A 111 -8.06 -14.83 2.88
N MET A 112 -8.34 -13.73 2.20
CA MET A 112 -7.42 -13.15 1.20
C MET A 112 -6.15 -12.63 1.87
N ALA A 113 -5.04 -13.36 1.73
CA ALA A 113 -3.76 -13.07 2.38
C ALA A 113 -3.24 -11.67 2.05
N TYR A 114 -3.36 -11.24 0.79
CA TYR A 114 -2.97 -9.91 0.36
C TYR A 114 -3.75 -8.80 1.08
N HIS A 115 -5.08 -8.93 1.22
CA HIS A 115 -5.88 -7.97 1.96
C HIS A 115 -5.60 -8.00 3.47
N ILE A 116 -5.33 -9.18 4.04
CA ILE A 116 -4.91 -9.33 5.44
C ILE A 116 -3.61 -8.55 5.66
N SER A 117 -2.60 -8.75 4.80
CA SER A 117 -1.31 -8.07 4.92
C SER A 117 -1.42 -6.55 4.84
N LEU A 118 -2.28 -6.02 3.95
CA LEU A 118 -2.53 -4.57 3.85
C LEU A 118 -3.38 -4.02 5.01
N SER A 119 -4.15 -4.88 5.68
CA SER A 119 -4.86 -4.52 6.92
C SER A 119 -3.95 -4.50 8.15
N GLN A 120 -2.73 -5.05 8.02
CA GLN A 120 -1.66 -5.02 9.02
C GLN A 120 -0.58 -3.97 8.71
N ASP A 121 -0.80 -3.16 7.70
CA ASP A 121 0.11 -2.11 7.27
C ASP A 121 -0.36 -0.75 7.81
N GLY A 122 0.49 -0.02 8.51
CA GLY A 122 0.22 1.34 9.00
C GLY A 122 0.10 2.37 7.87
N ARG A 123 -0.60 1.98 6.78
CA ARG A 123 -0.85 2.79 5.58
C ARG A 123 -2.34 2.80 5.22
N SER A 124 -2.73 3.69 4.37
CA SER A 124 -4.13 3.96 4.03
C SER A 124 -4.85 2.91 3.17
N TYR A 125 -4.18 1.82 2.77
CA TYR A 125 -4.71 0.89 1.75
C TYR A 125 -6.03 0.22 2.14
N ALA A 126 -6.12 -0.30 3.36
CA ALA A 126 -7.33 -0.98 3.82
C ALA A 126 -8.52 -0.02 3.94
N ILE A 127 -8.30 1.21 4.41
CA ILE A 127 -9.37 2.22 4.52
C ILE A 127 -9.82 2.72 3.13
N LEU A 128 -8.90 2.83 2.16
CA LEU A 128 -9.24 3.14 0.78
C LEU A 128 -10.19 2.08 0.19
N MET A 129 -9.89 0.79 0.38
CA MET A 129 -10.78 -0.27 -0.10
C MET A 129 -12.13 -0.23 0.60
N PHE A 130 -12.16 -0.02 1.91
CA PHE A 130 -13.40 0.09 2.67
C PHE A 130 -14.27 1.25 2.17
N PHE A 131 -13.72 2.47 2.06
CA PHE A 131 -14.46 3.63 1.57
C PHE A 131 -14.90 3.45 0.11
N GLY A 132 -14.06 2.82 -0.73
CA GLY A 132 -14.41 2.47 -2.10
C GLY A 132 -15.65 1.57 -2.18
N MET A 133 -15.70 0.52 -1.35
CA MET A 133 -16.88 -0.36 -1.28
C MET A 133 -18.12 0.36 -0.78
N VAL A 134 -17.99 1.20 0.24
CA VAL A 134 -19.13 1.96 0.76
C VAL A 134 -19.67 2.91 -0.31
N SER A 135 -18.79 3.64 -1.02
CA SER A 135 -19.22 4.54 -2.09
C SER A 135 -19.99 3.79 -3.18
N LEU A 136 -19.46 2.66 -3.65
CA LEU A 136 -20.11 1.87 -4.70
C LEU A 136 -21.37 1.17 -4.23
N TYR A 137 -21.45 0.76 -2.97
CA TYR A 137 -22.69 0.22 -2.40
C TYR A 137 -23.81 1.24 -2.45
N PHE A 138 -23.57 2.48 -1.99
CA PHE A 138 -24.57 3.54 -2.04
C PHE A 138 -24.89 3.97 -3.46
N PHE A 139 -23.92 3.94 -4.37
CA PHE A 139 -24.17 4.14 -5.80
C PHE A 139 -25.15 3.06 -6.33
N MET A 140 -24.94 1.78 -6.01
CA MET A 140 -25.86 0.69 -6.39
C MET A 140 -27.26 0.86 -5.75
N GLN A 141 -27.33 1.37 -4.51
CA GLN A 141 -28.63 1.70 -3.88
C GLN A 141 -29.34 2.84 -4.63
N HIS A 142 -28.60 3.82 -5.16
CA HIS A 142 -29.18 4.84 -6.05
C HIS A 142 -29.73 4.22 -7.32
N LEU A 143 -28.97 3.37 -7.99
CA LEU A 143 -29.46 2.69 -9.20
C LEU A 143 -30.74 1.87 -8.96
N LYS A 144 -30.86 1.25 -7.77
CA LYS A 144 -32.06 0.46 -7.38
C LYS A 144 -33.27 1.32 -7.04
N THR A 145 -33.08 2.45 -6.36
CA THR A 145 -34.18 3.19 -5.71
C THR A 145 -34.44 4.56 -6.32
N SER A 146 -33.54 5.04 -7.17
CA SER A 146 -33.54 6.41 -7.75
C SER A 146 -33.49 7.54 -6.70
N LYS A 147 -33.19 7.22 -5.41
CA LYS A 147 -33.14 8.21 -4.31
C LYS A 147 -31.84 9.01 -4.37
N LYS A 148 -31.94 10.32 -4.55
CA LYS A 148 -30.77 11.23 -4.66
C LYS A 148 -29.89 11.26 -3.41
N LYS A 149 -30.42 10.99 -2.22
CA LYS A 149 -29.65 10.93 -0.98
C LYS A 149 -28.46 9.95 -1.07
N TYR A 150 -28.63 8.85 -1.80
CA TYR A 150 -27.54 7.88 -1.97
C TYR A 150 -26.40 8.42 -2.84
N LEU A 151 -26.68 9.33 -3.79
CA LEU A 151 -25.62 10.00 -4.56
C LEU A 151 -24.80 10.96 -3.69
N ILE A 152 -25.45 11.66 -2.76
CA ILE A 152 -24.76 12.55 -1.80
C ILE A 152 -23.82 11.71 -0.92
N VAL A 153 -24.30 10.56 -0.42
CA VAL A 153 -23.45 9.64 0.37
C VAL A 153 -22.31 9.08 -0.48
N THR A 154 -22.57 8.70 -1.74
CA THR A 154 -21.52 8.27 -2.68
C THR A 154 -20.46 9.36 -2.85
N ALA A 155 -20.90 10.60 -3.09
CA ALA A 155 -20.01 11.77 -3.25
C ALA A 155 -19.19 12.04 -1.98
N LEU A 156 -19.81 11.91 -0.80
CA LEU A 156 -19.11 12.02 0.49
C LEU A 156 -17.99 10.99 0.60
N PHE A 157 -18.25 9.71 0.29
CA PHE A 157 -17.22 8.67 0.35
C PHE A 157 -16.15 8.83 -0.74
N TYR A 158 -16.47 9.38 -1.90
CA TYR A 158 -15.46 9.78 -2.88
C TYR A 158 -14.57 10.91 -2.35
N ALA A 159 -15.13 11.86 -1.64
CA ALA A 159 -14.34 12.89 -0.98
C ALA A 159 -13.45 12.30 0.14
N LEU A 160 -13.96 11.39 0.97
CA LEU A 160 -13.17 10.70 1.99
C LEU A 160 -12.02 9.90 1.36
N LEU A 161 -12.25 9.23 0.23
CA LEU A 161 -11.20 8.57 -0.55
C LEU A 161 -10.12 9.57 -0.97
N PHE A 162 -10.50 10.70 -1.55
CA PHE A 162 -9.60 11.76 -1.99
C PHE A 162 -8.79 12.34 -0.82
N TYR A 163 -9.44 12.61 0.32
CA TYR A 163 -8.78 13.07 1.54
C TYR A 163 -7.90 12.00 2.21
N THR A 164 -8.06 10.73 1.84
CA THR A 164 -7.23 9.63 2.35
C THR A 164 -5.95 9.47 1.54
N SER A 165 -6.03 9.47 0.21
CA SER A 165 -4.87 9.34 -0.68
C SER A 165 -5.22 9.74 -2.11
N TYR A 166 -4.31 10.44 -2.80
CA TYR A 166 -4.45 10.75 -4.24
C TYR A 166 -4.43 9.50 -5.12
N SER A 167 -3.94 8.36 -4.63
CA SER A 167 -4.05 7.08 -5.34
C SER A 167 -5.50 6.62 -5.55
N SER A 168 -6.47 7.26 -4.89
CA SER A 168 -7.90 7.03 -5.10
C SER A 168 -8.47 7.70 -6.36
N ILE A 169 -7.77 8.67 -6.94
CA ILE A 169 -8.26 9.42 -8.11
C ILE A 169 -8.62 8.48 -9.29
N PRO A 170 -7.79 7.49 -9.69
CA PRO A 170 -8.18 6.53 -10.71
C PRO A 170 -9.48 5.78 -10.36
N PHE A 171 -9.66 5.38 -9.09
CA PHE A 171 -10.89 4.72 -8.66
C PHE A 171 -12.11 5.64 -8.80
N ILE A 172 -12.04 6.88 -8.33
CA ILE A 172 -13.14 7.85 -8.42
C ILE A 172 -13.52 8.09 -9.89
N LEU A 173 -12.53 8.24 -10.78
CA LEU A 173 -12.76 8.51 -12.20
C LEU A 173 -13.33 7.29 -12.93
N PHE A 174 -12.69 6.14 -12.83
CA PHE A 174 -13.08 4.95 -13.59
C PHE A 174 -14.32 4.26 -13.04
N SER A 175 -14.65 4.42 -11.75
CA SER A 175 -15.92 3.95 -11.20
C SER A 175 -17.14 4.64 -11.84
N GLN A 176 -16.97 5.81 -12.48
CA GLN A 176 -18.05 6.47 -13.22
C GLN A 176 -18.55 5.64 -14.42
N ILE A 177 -17.77 4.68 -14.92
CA ILE A 177 -18.23 3.73 -15.95
C ILE A 177 -19.44 2.91 -15.46
N LEU A 178 -19.62 2.74 -14.13
CA LEU A 178 -20.79 2.05 -13.57
C LEU A 178 -22.14 2.77 -13.85
N TRP A 179 -22.14 4.02 -14.29
CA TRP A 179 -23.35 4.67 -14.79
C TRP A 179 -23.96 3.97 -16.00
N PHE A 180 -23.17 3.16 -16.71
CA PHE A 180 -23.64 2.33 -17.81
C PHE A 180 -24.16 0.96 -17.36
N TYR A 181 -24.10 0.61 -16.06
CA TYR A 181 -24.63 -0.63 -15.50
C TYR A 181 -26.17 -0.57 -15.44
N LYS A 182 -26.86 -1.60 -15.93
CA LYS A 182 -28.33 -1.67 -15.93
C LYS A 182 -28.83 -2.76 -14.97
N LEU A 183 -29.72 -2.40 -14.07
CA LEU A 183 -30.47 -3.37 -13.24
C LEU A 183 -31.68 -3.90 -14.01
N GLU A 184 -31.94 -5.22 -13.90
CA GLU A 184 -33.04 -5.88 -14.66
C GLU A 184 -34.42 -5.33 -14.34
N ASP A 185 -34.66 -4.99 -13.08
CA ASP A 185 -35.99 -4.60 -12.57
C ASP A 185 -36.33 -3.12 -12.73
N HIS A 186 -35.39 -2.29 -13.16
CA HIS A 186 -35.61 -0.86 -13.26
C HIS A 186 -35.35 -0.34 -14.69
N GLN A 187 -36.43 -0.06 -15.38
CA GLN A 187 -36.42 0.52 -16.75
C GLN A 187 -35.88 1.98 -16.80
N LYS A 188 -35.73 2.63 -15.64
CA LYS A 188 -35.21 4.01 -15.62
C LYS A 188 -33.71 3.99 -15.80
N THR A 189 -33.25 4.43 -16.98
CA THR A 189 -31.84 4.79 -17.20
C THR A 189 -31.44 5.87 -16.22
N PRO A 190 -30.24 5.79 -15.61
CA PRO A 190 -29.72 6.86 -14.80
C PRO A 190 -29.79 8.18 -15.56
N SER A 191 -30.38 9.21 -14.96
CA SER A 191 -30.52 10.51 -15.62
C SER A 191 -29.22 11.28 -15.61
N LEU A 192 -28.94 12.06 -16.65
CA LEU A 192 -27.78 12.97 -16.70
C LEU A 192 -27.76 13.90 -15.48
N SER A 193 -28.94 14.33 -15.00
CA SER A 193 -29.03 15.14 -13.78
C SER A 193 -28.52 14.44 -12.54
N SER A 194 -28.74 13.13 -12.40
CA SER A 194 -28.20 12.34 -11.29
C SER A 194 -26.66 12.25 -11.34
N PHE A 195 -26.10 12.05 -12.53
CA PHE A 195 -24.67 12.07 -12.75
C PHE A 195 -24.05 13.42 -12.38
N LEU A 196 -24.63 14.52 -12.89
CA LEU A 196 -24.18 15.87 -12.59
C LEU A 196 -24.27 16.21 -11.09
N ILE A 197 -25.34 15.77 -10.41
CA ILE A 197 -25.51 15.93 -8.97
C ILE A 197 -24.37 15.22 -8.21
N GLN A 198 -24.05 13.97 -8.56
CA GLN A 198 -22.96 13.24 -7.91
C GLN A 198 -21.62 13.98 -8.09
N ILE A 199 -21.30 14.38 -9.33
CA ILE A 199 -20.05 15.11 -9.60
C ILE A 199 -20.02 16.44 -8.83
N ALA A 200 -21.11 17.23 -8.87
CA ALA A 200 -21.18 18.50 -8.19
C ALA A 200 -20.96 18.38 -6.68
N PHE A 201 -21.58 17.40 -6.00
CA PHE A 201 -21.33 17.16 -4.58
C PHE A 201 -19.92 16.64 -4.32
N THR A 202 -19.37 15.76 -5.20
CA THR A 202 -17.99 15.30 -5.04
C THR A 202 -17.04 16.49 -5.13
N LEU A 203 -17.16 17.33 -6.14
CA LEU A 203 -16.34 18.53 -6.30
C LEU A 203 -16.51 19.48 -5.12
N LEU A 204 -17.75 19.74 -4.68
CA LEU A 204 -18.04 20.58 -3.52
C LEU A 204 -17.30 20.10 -2.26
N PHE A 205 -17.33 18.79 -1.99
CA PHE A 205 -16.69 18.23 -0.81
C PHE A 205 -15.17 18.22 -0.88
N ILE A 206 -14.56 18.06 -2.06
CA ILE A 206 -13.09 18.08 -2.21
C ILE A 206 -12.53 19.49 -2.41
N LEU A 207 -13.37 20.48 -2.77
CA LEU A 207 -12.96 21.83 -3.11
C LEU A 207 -12.12 22.52 -2.01
N PRO A 208 -12.44 22.43 -0.70
CA PRO A 208 -11.64 23.06 0.34
C PRO A 208 -10.18 22.62 0.30
N TRP A 209 -9.93 21.32 0.08
CA TRP A 209 -8.57 20.79 -0.02
C TRP A 209 -7.88 21.20 -1.32
N ILE A 210 -8.59 21.20 -2.44
CA ILE A 210 -8.04 21.68 -3.72
C ILE A 210 -7.61 23.14 -3.60
N ILE A 211 -8.47 24.02 -3.02
CA ILE A 211 -8.12 25.42 -2.79
C ILE A 211 -6.88 25.53 -1.92
N PHE A 212 -6.81 24.75 -0.83
CA PHE A 212 -5.66 24.74 0.05
C PHE A 212 -4.38 24.31 -0.68
N VAL A 213 -4.41 23.23 -1.47
CA VAL A 213 -3.25 22.72 -2.23
C VAL A 213 -2.82 23.79 -3.26
N VAL A 214 -3.74 24.33 -4.05
CA VAL A 214 -3.43 25.33 -5.08
C VAL A 214 -2.87 26.62 -4.45
N SER A 215 -3.43 27.08 -3.34
CA SER A 215 -2.95 28.28 -2.65
C SER A 215 -1.60 28.10 -1.96
N SER A 216 -1.28 26.87 -1.56
CA SER A 216 0.01 26.54 -0.90
C SER A 216 1.11 26.18 -1.90
N TYR A 217 0.75 25.88 -3.16
CA TYR A 217 1.69 25.47 -4.20
C TYR A 217 2.59 26.64 -4.63
N LYS A 218 3.89 26.47 -4.48
CA LYS A 218 4.91 27.49 -4.80
C LYS A 218 5.73 27.16 -6.06
N GLY A 219 5.15 26.45 -7.01
CA GLY A 219 5.85 26.07 -8.25
C GLY A 219 6.89 24.97 -8.08
N GLN A 220 6.99 24.35 -6.90
CA GLN A 220 7.88 23.22 -6.66
C GLN A 220 7.24 21.92 -7.19
N ILE A 221 8.05 21.01 -7.70
CA ILE A 221 7.59 19.69 -8.12
C ILE A 221 7.13 18.93 -6.88
N ILE A 222 5.83 18.66 -6.79
CA ILE A 222 5.21 17.96 -5.64
C ILE A 222 5.69 16.50 -5.57
N MET A 223 6.08 15.91 -6.69
CA MET A 223 6.68 14.58 -6.79
C MET A 223 7.73 14.60 -7.90
N ASP A 224 9.00 14.53 -7.53
CA ASP A 224 10.01 14.09 -8.49
C ASP A 224 9.94 12.56 -8.56
N PRO A 225 9.57 11.96 -9.71
CA PRO A 225 9.55 10.51 -9.83
C PRO A 225 10.99 10.00 -9.72
N THR A 226 11.30 9.44 -8.55
CA THR A 226 12.64 8.96 -8.22
C THR A 226 13.09 7.76 -9.06
N HIS A 227 12.15 7.13 -9.78
CA HIS A 227 12.40 5.94 -10.60
C HIS A 227 11.97 6.18 -12.03
N LYS A 228 12.90 6.70 -12.83
CA LYS A 228 12.75 6.86 -14.29
C LYS A 228 13.14 5.54 -14.98
N GLU A 229 12.22 4.62 -15.04
CA GLU A 229 12.42 3.31 -15.68
C GLU A 229 11.20 2.94 -16.54
N ASP A 230 11.44 2.16 -17.59
CA ASP A 230 10.37 1.60 -18.40
C ASP A 230 9.49 0.66 -17.55
N PRO A 231 8.17 0.90 -17.44
CA PRO A 231 7.26 0.02 -16.70
C PRO A 231 7.15 -1.41 -17.29
N GLY A 232 7.72 -1.66 -18.46
CA GLY A 232 7.65 -2.93 -19.15
C GLY A 232 6.28 -3.20 -19.80
N PRO A 233 6.01 -4.43 -20.21
CA PRO A 233 4.80 -4.76 -20.95
C PRO A 233 3.56 -4.81 -20.02
N LEU A 234 2.40 -4.44 -20.54
CA LEU A 234 1.13 -4.44 -19.81
C LEU A 234 0.77 -5.80 -19.19
N TRP A 235 1.04 -6.89 -19.90
CA TRP A 235 0.74 -8.23 -19.40
C TRP A 235 1.48 -8.56 -18.11
N SER A 236 2.72 -8.06 -17.95
CA SER A 236 3.52 -8.26 -16.73
C SER A 236 2.88 -7.55 -15.52
N LEU A 237 2.35 -6.34 -15.71
CA LEU A 237 1.60 -5.63 -14.69
C LEU A 237 0.32 -6.39 -14.30
N LEU A 238 -0.47 -6.79 -15.30
CA LEU A 238 -1.73 -7.51 -15.05
C LEU A 238 -1.49 -8.84 -14.34
N TYR A 239 -0.46 -9.59 -14.78
CA TYR A 239 -0.06 -10.83 -14.12
C TYR A 239 0.36 -10.58 -12.66
N GLY A 240 1.21 -9.56 -12.41
CA GLY A 240 1.66 -9.23 -11.07
C GLY A 240 0.51 -8.85 -10.12
N ILE A 241 -0.45 -8.03 -10.60
CA ILE A 241 -1.64 -7.66 -9.81
C ILE A 241 -2.48 -8.90 -9.51
N LEU A 242 -2.73 -9.76 -10.51
CA LEU A 242 -3.51 -10.99 -10.32
C LEU A 242 -2.79 -11.97 -9.40
N HIS A 243 -1.46 -12.07 -9.48
CA HIS A 243 -0.68 -12.93 -8.59
C HIS A 243 -0.78 -12.50 -7.13
N ASP A 244 -0.75 -11.18 -6.86
CA ASP A 244 -0.93 -10.66 -5.50
C ASP A 244 -2.35 -10.93 -4.98
N TRP A 245 -3.37 -10.86 -5.85
CA TRP A 245 -4.75 -11.11 -5.48
C TRP A 245 -5.12 -12.59 -5.41
N VAL A 246 -4.47 -13.43 -6.23
CA VAL A 246 -4.72 -14.87 -6.36
C VAL A 246 -3.37 -15.60 -6.39
N PRO A 247 -2.77 -15.93 -5.23
CA PRO A 247 -1.36 -16.33 -5.11
C PRO A 247 -1.08 -17.77 -5.56
N PHE A 248 -1.65 -18.22 -6.69
CA PHE A 248 -1.44 -19.55 -7.25
C PHE A 248 -1.63 -19.54 -8.76
N ALA A 249 -0.57 -19.85 -9.51
CA ALA A 249 -0.55 -19.71 -10.97
C ALA A 249 -1.74 -20.38 -11.71
N PRO A 250 -2.16 -21.63 -11.41
CA PRO A 250 -3.35 -22.22 -12.02
C PRO A 250 -4.64 -21.43 -11.76
N LEU A 251 -4.79 -20.85 -10.57
CA LEU A 251 -5.95 -20.00 -10.25
C LEU A 251 -5.88 -18.64 -10.93
N ILE A 252 -4.68 -18.10 -11.17
CA ILE A 252 -4.51 -16.88 -11.99
C ILE A 252 -5.01 -17.12 -13.39
N ILE A 253 -4.61 -18.24 -14.01
CA ILE A 253 -5.06 -18.64 -15.36
C ILE A 253 -6.58 -18.83 -15.37
N ALA A 254 -7.12 -19.57 -14.40
CA ALA A 254 -8.55 -19.78 -14.26
C ALA A 254 -9.32 -18.46 -14.07
N SER A 255 -8.83 -17.57 -13.20
CA SER A 255 -9.43 -16.24 -12.97
C SER A 255 -9.41 -15.37 -14.23
N SER A 256 -8.30 -15.37 -14.97
CA SER A 256 -8.17 -14.65 -16.23
C SER A 256 -9.16 -15.18 -17.28
N ALA A 257 -9.23 -16.51 -17.44
CA ALA A 257 -10.17 -17.14 -18.35
C ALA A 257 -11.64 -16.84 -17.96
N LEU A 258 -11.97 -16.90 -16.67
CA LEU A 258 -13.30 -16.57 -16.17
C LEU A 258 -13.68 -15.11 -16.47
N LEU A 259 -12.77 -14.17 -16.29
CA LEU A 259 -13.03 -12.76 -16.60
C LEU A 259 -13.19 -12.54 -18.12
N ILE A 260 -12.34 -13.14 -18.95
CA ILE A 260 -12.44 -13.05 -20.43
C ILE A 260 -13.75 -13.66 -20.92
N LEU A 261 -14.14 -14.80 -20.38
CA LEU A 261 -15.35 -15.51 -20.79
C LEU A 261 -16.64 -14.94 -20.17
N PHE A 262 -16.53 -14.08 -19.16
CA PHE A 262 -17.68 -13.52 -18.46
C PHE A 262 -18.72 -12.89 -19.41
N PRO A 263 -18.35 -12.03 -20.41
CA PRO A 263 -19.32 -11.47 -21.34
C PRO A 263 -20.00 -12.51 -22.26
N VAL A 264 -19.37 -13.69 -22.44
CA VAL A 264 -19.93 -14.77 -23.27
C VAL A 264 -21.04 -15.53 -22.54
N PHE A 265 -20.86 -15.76 -21.22
CA PHE A 265 -21.80 -16.55 -20.42
C PHE A 265 -22.80 -15.70 -19.64
N ALA A 266 -22.53 -14.41 -19.44
CA ALA A 266 -23.41 -13.52 -18.71
C ALA A 266 -24.77 -13.35 -19.40
N LYS A 267 -25.86 -13.44 -18.63
CA LYS A 267 -27.22 -13.14 -19.11
C LYS A 267 -27.31 -11.73 -19.71
N GLN A 268 -26.65 -10.77 -19.10
CA GLN A 268 -26.53 -9.39 -19.58
C GLN A 268 -25.08 -9.08 -19.96
N ARG A 269 -24.73 -9.34 -21.22
CA ARG A 269 -23.40 -9.06 -21.77
C ARG A 269 -22.92 -7.63 -21.53
N ARG A 270 -23.83 -6.66 -21.63
CA ARG A 270 -23.49 -5.24 -21.37
C ARG A 270 -22.95 -5.03 -19.95
N ASN A 271 -23.61 -5.60 -18.94
CA ASN A 271 -23.21 -5.43 -17.55
C ASN A 271 -21.86 -6.06 -17.23
N SER A 272 -21.58 -7.23 -17.81
CA SER A 272 -20.25 -7.85 -17.67
C SER A 272 -19.16 -7.03 -18.32
N LEU A 273 -19.41 -6.45 -19.50
CA LEU A 273 -18.46 -5.53 -20.16
C LEU A 273 -18.24 -4.26 -19.33
N VAL A 274 -19.28 -3.69 -18.71
CA VAL A 274 -19.16 -2.54 -17.82
C VAL A 274 -18.28 -2.87 -16.62
N LEU A 275 -18.50 -4.00 -15.96
CA LEU A 275 -17.68 -4.43 -14.81
C LEU A 275 -16.22 -4.66 -15.20
N LEU A 276 -15.97 -5.30 -16.34
CA LEU A 276 -14.62 -5.48 -16.87
C LEU A 276 -13.96 -4.16 -17.24
N ALA A 277 -14.70 -3.23 -17.84
CA ALA A 277 -14.18 -1.90 -18.16
C ALA A 277 -13.76 -1.15 -16.91
N VAL A 278 -14.60 -1.13 -15.84
CA VAL A 278 -14.23 -0.50 -14.56
C VAL A 278 -13.00 -1.15 -13.95
N LEU A 279 -12.86 -2.47 -14.05
CA LEU A 279 -11.73 -3.21 -13.48
C LEU A 279 -10.43 -2.97 -14.25
N LEU A 280 -10.47 -3.01 -15.58
CA LEU A 280 -9.26 -3.00 -16.42
C LEU A 280 -8.80 -1.60 -16.80
N SER A 281 -9.74 -0.65 -17.00
CA SER A 281 -9.38 0.71 -17.45
C SER A 281 -8.39 1.43 -16.54
N PRO A 282 -8.48 1.36 -15.19
CA PRO A 282 -7.49 2.02 -14.33
C PRO A 282 -6.10 1.40 -14.44
N MET A 283 -6.02 0.07 -14.62
CA MET A 283 -4.74 -0.63 -14.78
C MET A 283 -4.08 -0.25 -16.11
N VAL A 284 -4.86 -0.27 -17.20
CA VAL A 284 -4.38 0.16 -18.52
C VAL A 284 -4.05 1.65 -18.53
N GLY A 285 -4.93 2.50 -17.98
CA GLY A 285 -4.74 3.95 -17.94
C GLY A 285 -3.48 4.35 -17.15
N LEU A 286 -3.26 3.74 -15.99
CA LEU A 286 -2.07 4.02 -15.19
C LEU A 286 -0.79 3.47 -15.86
N TRP A 287 -0.87 2.29 -16.50
CA TRP A 287 0.25 1.75 -17.27
C TRP A 287 0.62 2.67 -18.44
N LEU A 288 -0.37 3.17 -19.20
CA LEU A 288 -0.15 4.15 -20.29
C LEU A 288 0.48 5.43 -19.76
N TYR A 289 0.01 5.95 -18.63
CA TYR A 289 0.61 7.11 -17.96
C TYR A 289 2.08 6.85 -17.61
N CYS A 290 2.37 5.72 -16.95
CA CYS A 290 3.72 5.35 -16.55
C CYS A 290 4.63 5.13 -17.77
N LYS A 291 4.10 4.56 -18.86
CA LYS A 291 4.83 4.37 -20.12
C LYS A 291 5.14 5.72 -20.79
N TRP A 292 4.18 6.65 -20.79
CA TRP A 292 4.35 7.98 -21.37
C TRP A 292 5.41 8.81 -20.63
N PHE A 293 5.38 8.77 -19.30
CA PHE A 293 6.33 9.54 -18.47
C PHE A 293 7.59 8.76 -18.09
N ASN A 294 7.71 7.52 -18.52
CA ASN A 294 8.83 6.62 -18.21
C ASN A 294 9.08 6.48 -16.70
N VAL A 295 8.03 6.21 -15.94
CA VAL A 295 8.07 6.07 -14.47
C VAL A 295 7.47 4.73 -14.03
N THR A 296 8.01 4.15 -12.94
CA THR A 296 7.52 2.87 -12.39
C THR A 296 6.88 2.99 -11.01
N HIS A 297 7.02 4.14 -10.37
CA HIS A 297 6.62 4.35 -8.96
C HIS A 297 5.17 3.98 -8.65
N PHE A 298 4.25 4.17 -9.59
CA PHE A 298 2.81 3.96 -9.37
C PHE A 298 2.32 2.57 -9.79
N ILE A 299 3.21 1.67 -10.24
CA ILE A 299 2.83 0.36 -10.74
C ILE A 299 3.05 -0.69 -9.65
N THR A 300 2.21 -0.68 -8.64
CA THR A 300 2.14 -1.75 -7.63
C THR A 300 0.69 -2.11 -7.34
N SER A 301 0.43 -3.38 -7.03
CA SER A 301 -0.91 -3.90 -6.73
C SER A 301 -1.63 -3.15 -5.61
N ARG A 302 -0.89 -2.57 -4.66
CA ARG A 302 -1.45 -1.81 -3.54
C ARG A 302 -2.24 -0.56 -3.96
N TYR A 303 -1.90 0.06 -5.10
CA TYR A 303 -2.66 1.19 -5.63
C TYR A 303 -3.98 0.78 -6.29
N PHE A 304 -4.15 -0.51 -6.60
CA PHE A 304 -5.37 -1.07 -7.17
C PHE A 304 -6.25 -1.79 -6.15
N ILE A 305 -5.94 -1.70 -4.85
CA ILE A 305 -6.67 -2.41 -3.78
C ILE A 305 -8.16 -2.07 -3.77
N THR A 306 -8.54 -0.85 -4.13
CA THR A 306 -9.94 -0.41 -4.23
C THR A 306 -10.76 -1.17 -5.27
N PHE A 307 -10.10 -1.84 -6.23
CA PHE A 307 -10.74 -2.63 -7.28
C PHE A 307 -10.87 -4.13 -6.92
N VAL A 308 -10.23 -4.60 -5.85
CA VAL A 308 -10.36 -5.99 -5.37
C VAL A 308 -11.81 -6.42 -5.17
N PRO A 309 -12.71 -5.62 -4.57
CA PRO A 309 -14.11 -6.00 -4.43
C PRO A 309 -14.81 -6.24 -5.78
N LEU A 310 -14.57 -5.38 -6.78
CA LEU A 310 -15.12 -5.55 -8.12
C LEU A 310 -14.53 -6.77 -8.84
N PHE A 311 -13.24 -7.06 -8.61
CA PHE A 311 -12.61 -8.29 -9.10
C PHE A 311 -13.30 -9.53 -8.56
N LEU A 312 -13.47 -9.65 -7.23
CA LEU A 312 -14.15 -10.78 -6.61
C LEU A 312 -15.61 -10.91 -7.09
N ILE A 313 -16.34 -9.79 -7.16
CA ILE A 313 -17.71 -9.78 -7.67
C ILE A 313 -17.77 -10.26 -9.13
N SER A 314 -16.91 -9.73 -10.01
CA SER A 314 -16.87 -10.12 -11.41
C SER A 314 -16.54 -11.61 -11.57
N LEU A 315 -15.60 -12.11 -10.78
CA LEU A 315 -15.19 -13.52 -10.78
C LEU A 315 -16.34 -14.44 -10.37
N PHE A 316 -16.99 -14.16 -9.24
CA PHE A 316 -18.10 -14.99 -8.76
C PHE A 316 -19.38 -14.84 -9.59
N LEU A 317 -19.61 -13.69 -10.23
CA LEU A 317 -20.68 -13.52 -11.24
C LEU A 317 -20.40 -14.33 -12.48
N SER A 318 -19.16 -14.40 -12.96
CA SER A 318 -18.77 -15.23 -14.08
C SER A 318 -19.03 -16.70 -13.80
N LEU A 319 -18.58 -17.21 -12.64
CA LEU A 319 -18.84 -18.58 -12.20
C LEU A 319 -20.34 -18.87 -12.08
N LEU A 320 -21.11 -17.96 -11.51
CA LEU A 320 -22.57 -18.07 -11.41
C LEU A 320 -23.22 -18.14 -12.78
N SER A 321 -22.74 -17.35 -13.74
CA SER A 321 -23.26 -17.32 -15.11
C SER A 321 -23.01 -18.65 -15.84
N ILE A 322 -21.82 -19.25 -15.63
CA ILE A 322 -21.48 -20.58 -16.17
C ILE A 322 -22.38 -21.65 -15.55
N GLU A 323 -22.58 -21.62 -14.23
CA GLU A 323 -23.47 -22.57 -13.53
C GLU A 323 -24.91 -22.50 -14.06
N PHE A 324 -25.43 -21.31 -14.35
CA PHE A 324 -26.77 -21.15 -14.92
C PHE A 324 -26.85 -21.62 -16.40
N ARG A 325 -25.78 -21.44 -17.16
CA ARG A 325 -25.76 -21.87 -18.58
C ARG A 325 -25.67 -23.37 -18.72
N PHE A 326 -25.01 -24.03 -17.77
CA PHE A 326 -24.76 -25.48 -17.81
C PHE A 326 -25.38 -26.17 -16.60
N GLU A 327 -26.72 -26.32 -16.60
CA GLU A 327 -27.48 -26.91 -15.47
C GLU A 327 -27.02 -28.34 -15.10
N ARG A 328 -26.53 -29.12 -16.06
CA ARG A 328 -25.96 -30.45 -15.79
C ARG A 328 -24.72 -30.37 -14.89
N ILE A 329 -23.87 -29.38 -15.10
CA ILE A 329 -22.68 -29.16 -14.28
C ILE A 329 -23.13 -28.75 -12.87
N LYS A 330 -24.06 -27.81 -12.75
CA LYS A 330 -24.59 -27.33 -11.47
C LYS A 330 -25.14 -28.46 -10.60
N ARG A 331 -25.72 -29.50 -11.21
CA ARG A 331 -26.30 -30.62 -10.48
C ARG A 331 -25.29 -31.46 -9.72
N TYR A 332 -24.04 -31.52 -10.21
CA TYR A 332 -22.97 -32.34 -9.62
C TYR A 332 -21.85 -31.52 -8.99
N LEU A 333 -21.63 -30.29 -9.44
CA LEU A 333 -20.51 -29.46 -9.02
C LEU A 333 -20.91 -28.00 -8.98
N HIS A 334 -20.85 -27.42 -7.80
CA HIS A 334 -20.98 -25.97 -7.62
C HIS A 334 -19.63 -25.28 -7.81
N LEU A 335 -19.33 -24.84 -9.04
CA LEU A 335 -18.06 -24.26 -9.46
C LEU A 335 -17.61 -23.11 -8.55
N ARG A 336 -18.56 -22.30 -8.06
CA ARG A 336 -18.26 -21.19 -7.12
C ARG A 336 -17.64 -21.68 -5.82
N PHE A 337 -18.14 -22.79 -5.26
CA PHE A 337 -17.62 -23.32 -4.00
C PHE A 337 -16.31 -24.08 -4.20
N LEU A 338 -16.13 -24.77 -5.33
CA LEU A 338 -14.85 -25.38 -5.69
C LEU A 338 -13.78 -24.29 -5.85
N PHE A 339 -14.07 -23.25 -6.63
CA PHE A 339 -13.14 -22.14 -6.80
C PHE A 339 -12.83 -21.46 -5.47
N LEU A 340 -13.84 -21.18 -4.64
CA LEU A 340 -13.68 -20.61 -3.31
C LEU A 340 -12.78 -21.46 -2.42
N PHE A 341 -12.98 -22.77 -2.40
CA PHE A 341 -12.14 -23.69 -1.65
C PHE A 341 -10.67 -23.61 -2.07
N LEU A 342 -10.40 -23.69 -3.37
CA LEU A 342 -9.04 -23.59 -3.92
C LEU A 342 -8.42 -22.22 -3.65
N PHE A 343 -9.22 -21.15 -3.75
CA PHE A 343 -8.79 -19.79 -3.42
C PHE A 343 -8.41 -19.66 -1.95
N ILE A 344 -9.22 -20.17 -1.03
CA ILE A 344 -8.92 -20.17 0.40
C ILE A 344 -7.64 -20.98 0.68
N ALA A 345 -7.56 -22.19 0.13
CA ALA A 345 -6.39 -23.06 0.32
C ALA A 345 -5.10 -22.39 -0.13
N SER A 346 -5.09 -21.75 -1.32
CA SER A 346 -3.90 -21.04 -1.82
C SER A 346 -3.52 -19.84 -0.96
N ASN A 347 -4.50 -19.09 -0.46
CA ASN A 347 -4.25 -17.95 0.44
C ASN A 347 -3.75 -18.38 1.82
N LEU A 348 -4.27 -19.50 2.38
CA LEU A 348 -3.78 -20.05 3.64
C LEU A 348 -2.36 -20.60 3.56
N VAL A 349 -1.93 -21.08 2.39
CA VAL A 349 -0.54 -21.52 2.16
C VAL A 349 0.43 -20.32 2.16
N ILE A 350 0.05 -19.19 1.57
CA ILE A 350 0.94 -18.03 1.49
C ILE A 350 0.86 -17.12 2.74
N LEU A 351 -0.22 -17.15 3.49
CA LEU A 351 -0.44 -16.27 4.62
C LEU A 351 0.66 -16.35 5.70
N PRO A 352 1.20 -17.53 6.07
CA PRO A 352 2.33 -17.63 7.00
C PRO A 352 3.58 -16.88 6.53
N LEU A 353 3.82 -16.79 5.21
CA LEU A 353 4.93 -16.02 4.67
C LEU A 353 4.72 -14.51 4.92
N TYR A 354 3.48 -14.02 4.71
CA TYR A 354 3.16 -12.62 5.06
C TYR A 354 3.33 -12.33 6.55
N TYR A 355 3.07 -13.25 7.44
CA TYR A 355 3.30 -13.05 8.87
C TYR A 355 4.78 -13.12 9.25
N ARG A 356 5.55 -14.00 8.63
CA ARG A 356 6.94 -14.26 8.97
C ARG A 356 7.90 -13.18 8.46
N HIS A 357 7.73 -12.73 7.20
CA HIS A 357 8.67 -11.80 6.59
C HIS A 357 8.43 -10.36 7.03
N GLN A 358 9.53 -9.67 7.35
CA GLN A 358 9.55 -8.22 7.58
C GLN A 358 9.49 -7.49 6.22
N LYS A 359 8.90 -6.31 6.16
CA LYS A 359 9.05 -5.41 5.00
C LYS A 359 10.42 -4.74 4.99
N GLN A 360 10.87 -4.31 6.17
CA GLN A 360 12.22 -3.83 6.47
C GLN A 360 12.44 -4.05 7.96
N ASP A 361 13.45 -4.80 8.35
CA ASP A 361 13.75 -5.03 9.77
C ASP A 361 14.65 -3.92 10.34
N ASN A 362 14.10 -2.70 10.38
CA ASN A 362 14.79 -1.56 11.00
C ASN A 362 15.02 -1.75 12.50
N ARG A 363 14.10 -2.45 13.21
CA ARG A 363 14.24 -2.74 14.63
C ARG A 363 15.45 -3.62 14.89
N GLY A 364 15.59 -4.73 14.16
CA GLY A 364 16.73 -5.63 14.26
C GLY A 364 18.06 -4.94 13.95
N LEU A 365 18.09 -4.13 12.88
CA LEU A 365 19.25 -3.30 12.55
C LEU A 365 19.69 -2.43 13.73
N ILE A 366 18.75 -1.70 14.34
CA ILE A 366 19.11 -0.75 15.40
C ILE A 366 19.43 -1.44 16.72
N VAL A 367 18.80 -2.58 17.03
CA VAL A 367 19.21 -3.41 18.18
C VAL A 367 20.67 -3.81 18.02
N TYR A 368 21.06 -4.32 16.87
CA TYR A 368 22.45 -4.69 16.59
C TYR A 368 23.40 -3.49 16.70
N LEU A 369 23.06 -2.36 16.12
CA LEU A 369 23.89 -1.14 16.21
C LEU A 369 24.04 -0.65 17.65
N LYS A 370 22.97 -0.66 18.47
CA LYS A 370 23.01 -0.22 19.88
C LYS A 370 24.02 -1.02 20.71
N GLU A 371 24.17 -2.31 20.41
CA GLU A 371 25.12 -3.20 21.10
C GLU A 371 26.57 -2.99 20.68
N HIS A 372 26.80 -2.56 19.43
CA HIS A 372 28.14 -2.53 18.82
C HIS A 372 28.72 -1.15 18.59
N LEU A 373 27.91 -0.06 18.71
CA LEU A 373 28.35 1.31 18.56
C LEU A 373 29.32 1.73 19.64
N ARG A 374 30.36 2.49 19.24
CA ARG A 374 31.34 3.16 20.12
C ARG A 374 31.20 4.68 19.99
N GLY A 375 31.74 5.40 20.97
CA GLY A 375 31.77 6.88 20.91
C GLY A 375 32.55 7.35 19.71
N GLY A 376 31.98 8.29 18.95
CA GLY A 376 32.59 8.81 17.72
C GLY A 376 32.31 8.00 16.45
N ASP A 377 31.57 6.88 16.54
CA ASP A 377 31.17 6.11 15.36
C ASP A 377 30.28 6.95 14.43
N LYS A 378 30.47 6.74 13.13
CA LYS A 378 29.63 7.32 12.07
C LYS A 378 28.75 6.24 11.45
N ILE A 379 27.53 6.62 11.07
CA ILE A 379 26.59 5.75 10.34
C ILE A 379 26.32 6.39 8.99
N PHE A 380 26.68 5.71 7.93
CA PHE A 380 26.37 6.09 6.56
C PHE A 380 25.15 5.35 6.06
N THR A 381 24.27 6.05 5.32
CA THR A 381 23.16 5.44 4.58
C THR A 381 23.21 5.88 3.11
N GLU A 382 22.83 5.01 2.20
CA GLU A 382 22.82 5.31 0.76
C GLU A 382 21.82 6.42 0.37
N THR A 383 20.81 6.66 1.22
CA THR A 383 19.83 7.73 1.07
C THR A 383 19.37 8.24 2.44
N GLU A 384 19.05 9.53 2.53
CA GLU A 384 18.49 10.15 3.72
C GLU A 384 17.11 9.58 4.13
N SER A 385 16.46 8.86 3.23
CA SER A 385 15.18 8.19 3.49
C SER A 385 15.23 7.15 4.63
N TYR A 386 16.42 6.64 4.97
CA TYR A 386 16.62 5.77 6.13
C TYR A 386 16.65 6.51 7.47
N PHE A 387 16.92 7.82 7.48
CA PHE A 387 17.11 8.61 8.72
C PHE A 387 15.91 8.52 9.66
N PRO A 388 14.65 8.70 9.21
CA PRO A 388 13.51 8.64 10.11
C PRO A 388 13.39 7.31 10.84
N ALA A 389 13.63 6.18 10.16
CA ALA A 389 13.53 4.85 10.76
C ALA A 389 14.67 4.60 11.77
N ILE A 390 15.90 4.98 11.42
CA ILE A 390 17.06 4.85 12.29
C ILE A 390 16.83 5.68 13.57
N LEU A 391 16.49 6.95 13.43
CA LEU A 391 16.29 7.86 14.56
C LEU A 391 15.11 7.42 15.45
N HIS A 392 14.01 6.94 14.84
CA HIS A 392 12.87 6.40 15.59
C HIS A 392 13.30 5.27 16.55
N TYR A 393 14.00 4.27 16.04
CA TYR A 393 14.43 3.12 16.85
C TYR A 393 15.59 3.43 17.81
N PHE A 394 16.36 4.49 17.56
CA PHE A 394 17.27 5.03 18.58
C PHE A 394 16.56 5.79 19.69
N GLY A 395 15.27 6.10 19.54
CA GLY A 395 14.52 6.93 20.48
C GLY A 395 14.85 8.43 20.38
N VAL A 396 15.38 8.85 19.23
CA VAL A 396 15.68 10.27 18.94
C VAL A 396 14.46 10.86 18.25
N TYR A 397 13.75 11.73 18.96
CA TYR A 397 12.53 12.34 18.42
C TYR A 397 12.84 13.79 17.99
N PRO A 398 12.32 14.23 16.83
CA PRO A 398 12.49 15.60 16.39
C PRO A 398 11.75 16.58 17.31
N GLN A 399 12.28 17.78 17.45
CA GLN A 399 11.58 18.87 18.15
C GLN A 399 10.39 19.41 17.35
N GLY A 400 10.31 19.12 16.07
CA GLY A 400 9.18 19.34 15.17
C GLY A 400 8.75 18.03 14.52
N ARG A 401 7.94 18.12 13.46
CA ARG A 401 7.37 16.96 12.77
C ARG A 401 8.42 16.06 12.09
N HIS A 402 9.48 16.66 11.57
CA HIS A 402 10.56 15.97 10.89
C HIS A 402 11.92 16.39 11.42
N HIS A 403 12.87 15.46 11.38
CA HIS A 403 14.27 15.78 11.58
C HIS A 403 14.78 16.65 10.42
N VAL A 404 15.38 17.78 10.76
CA VAL A 404 16.04 18.65 9.79
C VAL A 404 17.50 18.26 9.70
N ALA A 405 17.87 17.58 8.62
CA ALA A 405 19.27 17.26 8.33
C ALA A 405 20.00 18.53 7.91
N LYS A 406 21.21 18.71 8.41
CA LYS A 406 22.15 19.69 7.85
C LYS A 406 22.59 19.20 6.47
N SER A 407 22.66 20.10 5.50
CA SER A 407 23.12 19.75 4.14
C SER A 407 24.27 20.66 3.74
N TRP A 408 25.26 20.10 3.06
CA TRP A 408 26.38 20.82 2.44
C TRP A 408 26.80 20.12 1.16
N LYS A 409 27.69 20.78 0.40
CA LYS A 409 28.32 20.18 -0.78
C LYS A 409 29.68 19.64 -0.39
N ASP A 410 29.98 18.41 -0.83
CA ASP A 410 31.30 17.81 -0.70
C ASP A 410 32.28 18.31 -1.79
N SER A 411 33.51 17.79 -1.79
CA SER A 411 34.55 18.13 -2.77
C SER A 411 34.16 17.82 -4.21
N GLU A 412 33.21 16.91 -4.44
CA GLU A 412 32.68 16.56 -5.75
C GLU A 412 31.38 17.30 -6.09
N ASN A 413 31.05 18.37 -5.34
CA ASN A 413 29.82 19.14 -5.48
C ASN A 413 28.53 18.33 -5.27
N LYS A 414 28.59 17.19 -4.57
CA LYS A 414 27.43 16.36 -4.24
C LYS A 414 26.86 16.75 -2.87
N THR A 415 25.54 16.68 -2.75
CA THR A 415 24.89 17.03 -1.50
C THR A 415 25.07 15.90 -0.48
N VAL A 416 25.55 16.29 0.71
CA VAL A 416 25.64 15.44 1.90
C VAL A 416 24.59 15.91 2.89
N TYR A 417 23.85 14.99 3.44
CA TYR A 417 22.90 15.23 4.54
C TYR A 417 23.45 14.61 5.82
N SER A 418 23.31 15.30 6.96
CA SER A 418 23.72 14.72 8.26
C SER A 418 22.86 15.15 9.41
N ILE A 419 22.78 14.26 10.41
CA ILE A 419 22.20 14.51 11.73
C ILE A 419 23.15 13.93 12.77
N SER A 420 23.50 14.72 13.79
CA SER A 420 24.26 14.23 14.95
C SER A 420 23.32 14.12 16.14
N PHE A 421 23.46 13.03 16.90
CA PHE A 421 22.66 12.77 18.11
C PHE A 421 23.51 12.04 19.16
N VAL A 422 23.03 12.06 20.40
CA VAL A 422 23.68 11.37 21.51
C VAL A 422 22.89 10.12 21.87
N PHE A 423 23.56 8.99 21.95
CA PHE A 423 22.99 7.73 22.44
C PHE A 423 23.91 7.12 23.53
N GLN A 424 23.39 6.94 24.75
CA GLN A 424 24.16 6.41 25.90
C GLN A 424 25.51 7.12 26.09
N ASN A 425 25.51 8.45 26.10
CA ASN A 425 26.71 9.29 26.20
C ASN A 425 27.72 9.16 25.03
N LYS A 426 27.32 8.53 23.93
CA LYS A 426 28.11 8.41 22.70
C LYS A 426 27.59 9.39 21.67
N ASN A 427 28.46 10.24 21.11
CA ASN A 427 28.12 11.08 19.99
C ASN A 427 28.14 10.23 18.72
N ILE A 428 27.02 10.19 18.03
CA ILE A 428 26.81 9.44 16.78
C ILE A 428 26.48 10.42 15.68
N THR A 429 27.11 10.28 14.52
CA THR A 429 26.77 11.06 13.33
C THR A 429 26.19 10.15 12.26
N LEU A 430 24.93 10.41 11.91
CA LEU A 430 24.22 9.77 10.80
C LEU A 430 24.34 10.68 9.58
N PHE A 431 24.79 10.14 8.44
CA PHE A 431 24.91 10.92 7.22
C PHE A 431 24.60 10.10 5.96
N SER A 432 24.25 10.80 4.87
CA SER A 432 23.95 10.24 3.57
C SER A 432 24.55 11.06 2.45
N SER A 433 25.08 10.40 1.43
CA SER A 433 25.60 11.02 0.21
C SER A 433 25.43 10.07 -0.97
N LYS A 434 25.35 10.63 -2.18
CA LYS A 434 25.38 9.84 -3.43
C LYS A 434 26.74 9.20 -3.72
N THR A 435 27.80 9.67 -3.06
CA THR A 435 29.16 9.08 -3.12
C THR A 435 29.45 8.35 -1.84
N CYS A 436 29.75 7.07 -1.92
CA CYS A 436 30.22 6.28 -0.77
C CYS A 436 31.69 6.59 -0.51
N CYS A 437 32.06 6.59 0.60
CA CYS A 437 32.10 6.33 2.00
C CYS A 437 33.53 6.58 2.52
N SER A 438 34.58 6.30 1.69
CA SER A 438 35.98 6.31 2.11
C SER A 438 36.50 7.71 2.50
N GLN A 439 36.02 8.75 1.81
CA GLN A 439 36.39 10.14 2.12
C GLN A 439 35.93 10.63 3.50
N TYR A 440 34.96 9.96 4.14
CA TYR A 440 34.42 10.35 5.45
C TYR A 440 35.09 9.64 6.64
N VAL A 441 36.06 8.77 6.37
CA VAL A 441 36.79 7.98 7.38
C VAL A 441 38.18 8.50 7.61
N ASN A 442 38.59 9.61 6.94
CA ASN A 442 39.92 10.17 7.01
C ASN A 442 40.40 10.58 8.41
N ASP A 443 39.50 10.68 9.38
CA ASP A 443 39.80 10.96 10.78
C ASP A 443 40.07 9.70 11.63
N GLY A 444 40.07 8.51 11.01
CA GLY A 444 40.28 7.24 11.69
C GLY A 444 39.06 6.76 12.52
N SER A 445 37.87 7.36 12.31
CA SER A 445 36.62 6.92 12.94
C SER A 445 36.10 5.62 12.31
N ARG A 446 35.41 4.83 13.09
CA ARG A 446 34.67 3.66 12.57
C ARG A 446 33.45 4.13 11.79
N LEU A 447 33.18 3.47 10.68
CA LEU A 447 32.06 3.75 9.80
C LEU A 447 31.17 2.52 9.65
N TRP A 448 29.93 2.63 10.12
CA TRP A 448 28.87 1.69 9.84
C TRP A 448 28.14 2.09 8.55
N ILE A 449 27.96 1.14 7.62
CA ILE A 449 27.34 1.40 6.33
C ILE A 449 26.04 0.61 6.24
N VAL A 450 24.93 1.32 6.17
CA VAL A 450 23.57 0.77 5.97
C VAL A 450 23.22 0.90 4.50
N ALA A 451 23.06 -0.23 3.82
CA ALA A 451 22.85 -0.28 2.37
C ALA A 451 21.74 -1.25 1.99
N GLY A 452 20.99 -0.92 0.94
CA GLY A 452 20.13 -1.87 0.23
C GLY A 452 20.94 -2.81 -0.65
N LYS A 453 20.28 -3.83 -1.21
CA LYS A 453 20.91 -4.93 -1.98
C LYS A 453 21.92 -4.47 -3.04
N TRP A 454 21.52 -3.55 -3.92
CA TRP A 454 22.37 -3.10 -5.03
C TRP A 454 23.66 -2.39 -4.57
N THR A 455 23.52 -1.53 -3.57
CA THR A 455 24.68 -0.83 -2.98
C THR A 455 25.54 -1.79 -2.19
N ALA A 456 24.93 -2.74 -1.46
CA ALA A 456 25.64 -3.77 -0.71
C ALA A 456 26.52 -4.65 -1.60
N LYS A 457 26.03 -5.03 -2.79
CA LYS A 457 26.83 -5.79 -3.77
C LYS A 457 28.09 -5.02 -4.18
N ARG A 458 27.94 -3.73 -4.54
CA ARG A 458 29.09 -2.86 -4.90
C ARG A 458 30.06 -2.66 -3.74
N ILE A 459 29.55 -2.52 -2.51
CA ILE A 459 30.39 -2.36 -1.33
C ILE A 459 31.22 -3.62 -1.10
N LYS A 460 30.61 -4.79 -1.16
CA LYS A 460 31.30 -6.08 -0.97
C LYS A 460 32.43 -6.29 -2.00
N GLU A 461 32.23 -5.85 -3.24
CA GLU A 461 33.23 -6.00 -4.32
C GLU A 461 34.36 -4.96 -4.27
N ASN A 462 34.11 -3.74 -3.79
CA ASN A 462 34.98 -2.59 -4.00
C ASN A 462 35.44 -1.88 -2.71
N SER A 463 35.07 -2.39 -1.53
CA SER A 463 35.36 -1.75 -0.25
C SER A 463 36.07 -2.73 0.71
N PRO A 464 37.04 -2.28 1.52
CA PRO A 464 37.62 -3.08 2.59
C PRO A 464 36.67 -3.27 3.79
N SER A 465 35.42 -2.82 3.69
CA SER A 465 34.43 -2.98 4.75
C SER A 465 33.94 -4.42 4.85
N VAL A 466 33.55 -4.82 6.06
CA VAL A 466 33.18 -6.19 6.40
C VAL A 466 31.67 -6.26 6.67
N LEU A 467 30.98 -7.21 6.06
CA LEU A 467 29.55 -7.43 6.31
C LEU A 467 29.35 -7.94 7.75
N LYS A 468 28.58 -7.21 8.56
CA LYS A 468 28.32 -7.49 9.95
C LYS A 468 26.88 -7.95 10.23
N GLY A 469 25.93 -7.62 9.39
CA GLY A 469 24.55 -7.98 9.57
C GLY A 469 23.74 -7.98 8.28
N TYR A 470 22.72 -8.84 8.28
CA TYR A 470 21.68 -8.89 7.28
C TYR A 470 20.33 -8.85 7.99
N PHE A 471 19.46 -7.93 7.56
CA PHE A 471 18.13 -7.71 8.15
C PHE A 471 17.09 -7.85 7.06
N ASP A 472 16.18 -8.79 7.25
CA ASP A 472 15.18 -9.16 6.25
C ASP A 472 14.30 -7.96 5.85
N GLY A 473 14.01 -7.86 4.57
CA GLY A 473 13.17 -6.83 3.99
C GLY A 473 12.53 -7.34 2.71
N SER A 474 11.47 -8.15 2.82
CA SER A 474 10.82 -8.76 1.68
C SER A 474 9.41 -8.23 1.49
N PHE A 475 9.15 -7.60 0.35
CA PHE A 475 7.80 -7.35 -0.12
C PHE A 475 7.33 -8.58 -0.90
N LEU A 476 6.41 -9.32 -0.29
CA LEU A 476 5.80 -10.50 -0.91
C LEU A 476 4.75 -10.09 -1.94
N ASN A 477 5.15 -9.28 -2.91
CA ASN A 477 4.33 -8.93 -4.05
C ASN A 477 5.11 -9.18 -5.35
N PHE A 478 4.38 -9.55 -6.40
CA PHE A 478 4.94 -9.81 -7.73
C PHE A 478 4.81 -8.62 -8.67
N THR A 479 4.25 -7.51 -8.20
CA THR A 479 4.31 -6.25 -8.89
C THR A 479 5.66 -5.60 -8.66
N ARG A 480 6.18 -4.99 -9.67
CA ARG A 480 7.57 -4.62 -9.95
C ARG A 480 8.35 -3.83 -8.90
N PHE A 481 7.78 -3.39 -7.75
CA PHE A 481 8.52 -2.51 -6.85
C PHE A 481 8.03 -2.49 -5.42
N PRO A 482 8.95 -2.44 -4.46
CA PRO A 482 10.26 -3.09 -4.37
C PRO A 482 10.08 -4.54 -3.90
N VAL A 483 10.74 -5.49 -4.52
CA VAL A 483 10.67 -6.92 -4.15
C VAL A 483 11.56 -7.22 -2.97
N ASP A 484 12.78 -6.67 -2.97
CA ASP A 484 13.79 -6.85 -1.93
C ASP A 484 14.14 -5.48 -1.32
N ALA A 485 13.81 -5.30 -0.05
CA ALA A 485 14.13 -4.12 0.75
C ALA A 485 15.02 -4.48 1.95
N SER A 486 15.71 -5.62 1.86
CA SER A 486 16.65 -6.08 2.89
C SER A 486 17.76 -5.07 3.13
N ILE A 487 18.17 -4.99 4.38
CA ILE A 487 19.20 -4.06 4.82
C ILE A 487 20.47 -4.85 5.13
N TYR A 488 21.57 -4.43 4.53
CA TYR A 488 22.91 -4.95 4.74
C TYR A 488 23.71 -3.95 5.57
N LEU A 489 24.33 -4.43 6.62
CA LEU A 489 25.17 -3.62 7.52
C LEU A 489 26.62 -4.00 7.39
N PHE A 490 27.45 -3.05 6.95
CA PHE A 490 28.88 -3.21 6.89
C PHE A 490 29.58 -2.38 7.95
N LEU A 491 30.77 -2.79 8.35
CA LEU A 491 31.68 -2.03 9.19
C LEU A 491 33.00 -1.80 8.47
N LEU A 492 33.42 -0.55 8.41
CA LEU A 492 34.78 -0.16 8.04
C LEU A 492 35.46 0.38 9.31
N ASP A 493 36.43 -0.38 9.84
CA ASP A 493 37.24 0.02 10.98
C ASP A 493 38.71 0.16 10.56
N PRO A 494 39.22 1.38 10.38
CA PRO A 494 40.60 1.60 9.99
C PRO A 494 41.65 1.07 10.97
N LYS A 495 41.25 0.88 12.26
CA LYS A 495 42.13 0.39 13.33
C LYS A 495 42.12 -1.14 13.47
N SER A 496 41.20 -1.82 12.80
CA SER A 496 41.06 -3.28 12.88
C SER A 496 40.78 -3.88 11.49
N PRO A 497 41.70 -3.76 10.53
CA PRO A 497 41.46 -4.17 9.14
C PRO A 497 41.27 -5.67 8.93
N GLY A 498 41.53 -6.51 9.95
CA GLY A 498 41.37 -7.96 9.89
C GLY A 498 40.10 -8.50 10.61
N GLU A 499 39.14 -7.67 10.94
CA GLU A 499 37.93 -8.11 11.64
C GLU A 499 37.06 -9.04 10.76
N LYS A 500 36.67 -10.21 11.33
CA LYS A 500 35.88 -11.20 10.58
C LYS A 500 34.45 -10.69 10.36
N GLY A 501 33.91 -10.93 9.19
CA GLY A 501 32.53 -10.66 8.81
C GLY A 501 31.70 -11.91 8.59
N ILE A 502 30.44 -11.71 8.24
CA ILE A 502 29.53 -12.77 7.79
C ILE A 502 29.86 -13.07 6.33
N ASP A 503 30.17 -14.32 6.03
CA ASP A 503 30.31 -14.77 4.65
C ASP A 503 28.94 -15.21 4.12
N MET A 504 28.28 -14.29 3.42
CA MET A 504 26.97 -14.50 2.80
C MET A 504 27.02 -13.96 1.36
N PRO A 505 26.58 -14.74 0.36
CA PRO A 505 26.44 -14.24 -1.00
C PRO A 505 25.37 -13.14 -1.04
N ILE A 506 25.62 -12.05 -1.79
CA ILE A 506 24.64 -11.00 -2.08
C ILE A 506 24.26 -11.20 -3.55
N GLU A 507 23.20 -11.99 -3.77
CA GLU A 507 22.72 -12.37 -5.11
C GLU A 507 21.96 -11.26 -5.84
#